data_045bc9fab41a7e8067c85d1a27bf7c60
#
_entry.id   045bc9fab41a7e8067c85d1a27bf7c60
#
_cell.length_a   1.000
_cell.length_b   1.000
_cell.length_c   1.000
_cell.angle_alpha   90.00
_cell.angle_beta   90.00
_cell.angle_gamma   90.00
#
_symmetry.space_group_name_H-M   'P 1'
#
loop_
_entity.id
_entity.type
_entity.pdbx_description
1 polymer ?
#
loop_
_entity_poly.entity_id
_entity_poly.type
_entity_poly.pdbx_seq_one_letter_code
_entity_poly.pdbx_strand_id
1 'polypeptide(L)'
;MSVAKENGKAWAEAEGDVLKAIEGTEQAISAPSLMMGESLMDASKGYDTVSYRQPLGVFAGIIPFNFPAMIPMGWMTPICIACGNTIVLKAATFTPQTCMRIAELYKEAGLPDGVINIVTCSRHEAEIFLSHPDVKGITFVGSTSVGKHIYATAASNGKRVQALCEAKNHALVLEDTPIERTAAGIINASFGCAGERCMALPVAVVQESIADELVNAIVEKAKALKVGPAYDKTSGMGPVINAKHKESVINWINKGIEEGAQLVL
;
A
#
# COMPACT_ATOMS: atom_id res chain seq x y z
N MET A 1 12.29 12.88 -4.08
CA MET A 1 12.83 13.49 -2.85
C MET A 1 11.82 13.58 -1.70
N SER A 2 10.56 13.99 -1.90
CA SER A 2 9.54 14.07 -0.83
C SER A 2 9.35 12.75 -0.10
N VAL A 3 9.14 11.64 -0.83
CA VAL A 3 9.00 10.30 -0.26
C VAL A 3 10.16 9.95 0.67
N ALA A 4 11.40 10.13 0.20
CA ALA A 4 12.60 9.82 0.99
C ALA A 4 12.68 10.66 2.28
N LYS A 5 12.27 11.93 2.22
CA LYS A 5 12.34 12.84 3.37
C LYS A 5 11.28 12.56 4.42
N GLU A 6 10.04 12.26 4.03
CA GLU A 6 8.96 12.10 4.99
C GLU A 6 8.77 10.66 5.49
N ASN A 7 9.07 9.66 4.65
CA ASN A 7 8.94 8.25 5.02
C ASN A 7 10.26 7.66 5.55
N GLY A 8 11.39 8.11 5.02
CA GLY A 8 12.70 7.60 5.41
C GLY A 8 13.20 6.42 4.58
N LYS A 9 12.41 5.86 3.65
CA LYS A 9 12.86 4.73 2.81
C LYS A 9 14.05 5.10 1.93
N ALA A 10 14.91 4.12 1.64
CA ALA A 10 16.09 4.29 0.82
C ALA A 10 15.76 4.95 -0.53
N TRP A 11 16.72 5.67 -1.12
CA TRP A 11 16.48 6.47 -2.33
C TRP A 11 15.86 5.68 -3.48
N ALA A 12 16.42 4.50 -3.79
CA ALA A 12 15.91 3.66 -4.87
C ALA A 12 14.46 3.17 -4.62
N GLU A 13 14.12 2.92 -3.36
CA GLU A 13 12.76 2.55 -2.98
C GLU A 13 11.77 3.72 -3.06
N ALA A 14 12.24 4.93 -2.76
CA ALA A 14 11.45 6.15 -2.92
C ALA A 14 11.18 6.46 -4.40
N GLU A 15 12.14 6.20 -5.28
CA GLU A 15 11.94 6.26 -6.73
C GLU A 15 10.93 5.21 -7.19
N GLY A 16 11.06 3.97 -6.70
CA GLY A 16 10.14 2.87 -6.99
C GLY A 16 8.70 3.17 -6.57
N ASP A 17 8.50 3.81 -5.42
CA ASP A 17 7.17 4.24 -4.96
C ASP A 17 6.51 5.21 -5.95
N VAL A 18 7.25 6.20 -6.44
CA VAL A 18 6.75 7.15 -7.45
C VAL A 18 6.51 6.47 -8.80
N LEU A 19 7.42 5.60 -9.25
CA LEU A 19 7.24 4.84 -10.49
C LEU A 19 5.98 3.99 -10.44
N LYS A 20 5.70 3.34 -9.32
CA LYS A 20 4.47 2.56 -9.13
C LYS A 20 3.21 3.43 -9.11
N ALA A 21 3.30 4.69 -8.65
CA ALA A 21 2.20 5.64 -8.79
C ALA A 21 1.94 6.01 -10.25
N ILE A 22 3.00 6.18 -11.05
CA ILE A 22 2.89 6.44 -12.49
C ILE A 22 2.26 5.24 -13.21
N GLU A 23 2.77 4.03 -13.00
CA GLU A 23 2.23 2.80 -13.59
C GLU A 23 0.74 2.61 -13.26
N GLY A 24 0.32 2.87 -12.00
CA GLY A 24 -1.08 2.81 -11.61
C GLY A 24 -1.94 3.87 -12.32
N THR A 25 -1.38 5.04 -12.56
CA THR A 25 -2.06 6.11 -13.33
C THR A 25 -2.20 5.71 -14.81
N GLU A 26 -1.15 5.14 -15.41
CA GLU A 26 -1.19 4.61 -16.78
C GLU A 26 -2.23 3.49 -16.91
N GLN A 27 -2.29 2.58 -15.93
CA GLN A 27 -3.32 1.52 -15.88
C GLN A 27 -4.74 2.10 -15.88
N ALA A 28 -4.96 3.20 -15.16
CA ALA A 28 -6.27 3.84 -15.06
C ALA A 28 -6.74 4.47 -16.40
N ILE A 29 -5.85 4.74 -17.35
CA ILE A 29 -6.21 5.24 -18.69
C ILE A 29 -7.10 4.24 -19.43
N SER A 30 -7.00 2.95 -19.13
CA SER A 30 -7.85 1.90 -19.70
C SER A 30 -9.25 1.82 -19.09
N ALA A 31 -9.52 2.52 -18.00
CA ALA A 31 -10.79 2.44 -17.28
C ALA A 31 -12.04 2.72 -18.15
N PRO A 32 -12.06 3.69 -19.07
CA PRO A 32 -13.20 3.90 -19.94
C PRO A 32 -13.60 2.65 -20.76
N SER A 33 -12.62 1.91 -21.26
CA SER A 33 -12.86 0.64 -21.97
C SER A 33 -13.39 -0.46 -21.04
N LEU A 34 -12.89 -0.53 -19.80
CA LEU A 34 -13.35 -1.47 -18.79
C LEU A 34 -14.75 -1.12 -18.25
N MET A 35 -15.18 0.12 -18.40
CA MET A 35 -16.50 0.60 -17.99
C MET A 35 -17.59 0.39 -19.06
N MET A 36 -17.25 -0.12 -20.22
CA MET A 36 -18.24 -0.46 -21.25
C MET A 36 -19.28 -1.42 -20.66
N GLY A 37 -20.55 -1.14 -20.97
CA GLY A 37 -21.66 -2.00 -20.59
C GLY A 37 -21.80 -3.20 -21.53
N GLU A 38 -22.77 -4.02 -21.21
CA GLU A 38 -23.13 -5.20 -22.00
C GLU A 38 -24.52 -5.04 -22.59
N SER A 39 -24.76 -5.64 -23.74
CA SER A 39 -26.08 -5.73 -24.33
C SER A 39 -26.44 -7.17 -24.62
N LEU A 40 -27.67 -7.55 -24.33
CA LEU A 40 -28.27 -8.85 -24.68
C LEU A 40 -29.53 -8.61 -25.49
N MET A 41 -29.47 -8.96 -26.78
CA MET A 41 -30.59 -8.87 -27.68
C MET A 41 -31.58 -10.01 -27.38
N ASP A 42 -32.86 -9.71 -27.42
CA ASP A 42 -33.96 -10.68 -27.21
C ASP A 42 -33.80 -11.48 -25.91
N ALA A 43 -33.37 -10.80 -24.83
CA ALA A 43 -33.24 -11.37 -23.49
C ALA A 43 -34.56 -12.01 -23.02
N SER A 44 -35.70 -11.50 -23.54
CA SER A 44 -37.03 -12.04 -23.51
C SER A 44 -37.69 -11.66 -24.83
N LYS A 45 -38.73 -12.37 -25.26
CA LYS A 45 -39.37 -12.13 -26.55
C LYS A 45 -39.77 -10.65 -26.73
N GLY A 46 -39.04 -9.95 -27.63
CA GLY A 46 -39.25 -8.55 -27.93
C GLY A 46 -38.63 -7.57 -26.95
N TYR A 47 -37.71 -8.01 -26.05
CA TYR A 47 -37.02 -7.16 -25.09
C TYR A 47 -35.50 -7.32 -25.19
N ASP A 48 -34.82 -6.21 -25.41
CA ASP A 48 -33.37 -6.11 -25.33
C ASP A 48 -32.98 -5.59 -23.94
N THR A 49 -31.86 -6.08 -23.39
CA THR A 49 -31.31 -5.62 -22.12
C THR A 49 -29.95 -4.97 -22.34
N VAL A 50 -29.78 -3.78 -21.80
CA VAL A 50 -28.50 -3.04 -21.88
C VAL A 50 -28.09 -2.60 -20.49
N SER A 51 -26.82 -2.84 -20.12
CA SER A 51 -26.25 -2.35 -18.88
C SER A 51 -25.40 -1.09 -19.10
N TYR A 52 -25.51 -0.14 -18.20
CA TYR A 52 -24.70 1.08 -18.17
C TYR A 52 -23.99 1.18 -16.84
N ARG A 53 -22.69 1.52 -16.86
CA ARG A 53 -21.91 1.81 -15.66
C ARG A 53 -21.84 3.32 -15.46
N GLN A 54 -22.22 3.77 -14.26
CA GLN A 54 -22.25 5.18 -13.90
C GLN A 54 -21.40 5.44 -12.66
N PRO A 55 -20.78 6.64 -12.50
CA PRO A 55 -20.09 7.01 -11.28
C PRO A 55 -21.06 7.02 -10.08
N LEU A 56 -20.56 6.67 -8.91
CA LEU A 56 -21.31 6.70 -7.66
C LEU A 56 -21.30 8.07 -7.00
N GLY A 57 -20.27 8.87 -7.23
CA GLY A 57 -20.10 10.21 -6.66
C GLY A 57 -18.84 10.36 -5.85
N VAL A 58 -18.94 10.76 -4.58
CA VAL A 58 -17.78 11.04 -3.72
C VAL A 58 -17.28 9.76 -3.05
N PHE A 59 -15.98 9.52 -3.16
CA PHE A 59 -15.26 8.50 -2.41
C PHE A 59 -14.37 9.12 -1.33
N ALA A 60 -14.12 8.41 -0.25
CA ALA A 60 -13.09 8.75 0.70
C ALA A 60 -11.98 7.69 0.71
N GLY A 61 -10.73 8.13 0.69
CA GLY A 61 -9.55 7.29 0.80
C GLY A 61 -8.82 7.54 2.12
N ILE A 62 -8.52 6.48 2.86
CA ILE A 62 -7.74 6.56 4.10
C ILE A 62 -6.45 5.79 3.86
N ILE A 63 -5.31 6.47 3.90
CA ILE A 63 -4.03 5.96 3.43
C ILE A 63 -3.03 5.74 4.56
N PRO A 64 -2.17 4.69 4.46
CA PRO A 64 -1.07 4.44 5.38
C PRO A 64 0.15 5.28 5.01
N PHE A 65 1.17 5.22 5.87
CA PHE A 65 2.41 5.99 5.72
C PHE A 65 3.45 5.35 4.78
N ASN A 66 3.37 4.04 4.55
CA ASN A 66 4.48 3.26 3.98
C ASN A 66 4.67 3.40 2.45
N PHE A 67 3.66 3.86 1.73
CA PHE A 67 3.73 4.17 0.30
C PHE A 67 2.98 5.47 0.00
N PRO A 68 3.58 6.63 0.33
CA PRO A 68 2.90 7.92 0.23
C PRO A 68 2.62 8.40 -1.20
N ALA A 69 3.25 7.81 -2.22
CA ALA A 69 2.95 8.08 -3.61
C ALA A 69 2.03 6.99 -4.21
N MET A 70 2.45 5.73 -4.15
CA MET A 70 1.79 4.62 -4.83
C MET A 70 0.35 4.41 -4.38
N ILE A 71 0.12 4.33 -3.06
CA ILE A 71 -1.21 3.99 -2.55
C ILE A 71 -2.23 5.10 -2.85
N PRO A 72 -2.01 6.38 -2.45
CA PRO A 72 -3.01 7.40 -2.72
C PRO A 72 -3.12 7.75 -4.20
N MET A 73 -2.00 7.86 -4.90
CA MET A 73 -1.93 8.48 -6.23
C MET A 73 -1.69 7.49 -7.38
N GLY A 74 -1.49 6.21 -7.07
CA GLY A 74 -1.40 5.14 -8.06
C GLY A 74 -2.59 4.17 -7.98
N TRP A 75 -3.02 3.81 -6.78
CA TRP A 75 -4.08 2.81 -6.60
C TRP A 75 -5.46 3.41 -6.41
N MET A 76 -5.60 4.39 -5.49
CA MET A 76 -6.92 4.91 -5.10
C MET A 76 -7.43 5.96 -6.06
N THR A 77 -6.66 7.01 -6.27
CA THR A 77 -7.12 8.21 -7.01
C THR A 77 -7.32 7.96 -8.50
N PRO A 78 -6.36 7.41 -9.27
CA PRO A 78 -6.48 7.36 -10.72
C PRO A 78 -7.70 6.61 -11.20
N ILE A 79 -7.93 5.42 -10.68
CA ILE A 79 -9.08 4.60 -11.09
C ILE A 79 -10.41 5.21 -10.62
N CYS A 80 -10.43 5.85 -9.45
CA CYS A 80 -11.61 6.54 -8.93
C CYS A 80 -12.05 7.67 -9.86
N ILE A 81 -11.12 8.55 -10.23
CA ILE A 81 -11.42 9.70 -11.10
C ILE A 81 -11.65 9.29 -12.55
N ALA A 82 -10.93 8.30 -13.07
CA ALA A 82 -11.14 7.76 -14.41
C ALA A 82 -12.55 7.14 -14.57
N CYS A 83 -13.13 6.62 -13.49
CA CYS A 83 -14.51 6.16 -13.44
C CYS A 83 -15.55 7.28 -13.22
N GLY A 84 -15.13 8.55 -13.26
CA GLY A 84 -16.03 9.72 -13.14
C GLY A 84 -16.40 10.09 -11.71
N ASN A 85 -15.73 9.56 -10.70
CA ASN A 85 -15.96 9.89 -9.29
C ASN A 85 -15.02 11.00 -8.81
N THR A 86 -15.30 11.57 -7.66
CA THR A 86 -14.41 12.46 -6.92
C THR A 86 -13.90 11.77 -5.66
N ILE A 87 -12.75 12.22 -5.15
CA ILE A 87 -12.14 11.59 -3.98
C ILE A 87 -11.68 12.61 -2.95
N VAL A 88 -11.91 12.29 -1.67
CA VAL A 88 -11.33 12.97 -0.51
C VAL A 88 -10.34 12.01 0.13
N LEU A 89 -9.05 12.35 0.12
CA LEU A 89 -7.99 11.55 0.71
C LEU A 89 -7.63 12.06 2.10
N LYS A 90 -7.77 11.20 3.09
CA LYS A 90 -7.18 11.43 4.41
C LYS A 90 -5.71 11.01 4.36
N ALA A 91 -4.81 11.99 4.28
CA ALA A 91 -3.37 11.74 4.24
C ALA A 91 -2.87 11.09 5.55
N ALA A 92 -1.83 10.26 5.42
CA ALA A 92 -1.17 9.70 6.59
C ALA A 92 -0.48 10.82 7.39
N THR A 93 -0.59 10.77 8.71
CA THR A 93 -0.10 11.84 9.60
C THR A 93 1.40 12.10 9.42
N PHE A 94 2.18 11.05 9.19
CA PHE A 94 3.64 11.16 9.09
C PHE A 94 4.14 11.44 7.67
N THR A 95 3.32 11.17 6.63
CA THR A 95 3.73 11.28 5.23
C THR A 95 2.68 12.00 4.36
N PRO A 96 2.28 13.23 4.69
CA PRO A 96 1.25 13.93 3.94
C PRO A 96 1.78 14.67 2.69
N GLN A 97 3.08 15.04 2.67
CA GLN A 97 3.61 15.98 1.67
C GLN A 97 3.65 15.40 0.26
N THR A 98 3.98 14.11 0.12
CA THR A 98 4.09 13.49 -1.20
C THR A 98 2.76 13.45 -1.92
N CYS A 99 1.70 13.01 -1.25
CA CYS A 99 0.38 12.98 -1.89
C CYS A 99 -0.14 14.38 -2.20
N MET A 100 0.12 15.38 -1.36
CA MET A 100 -0.21 16.79 -1.63
C MET A 100 0.52 17.30 -2.87
N ARG A 101 1.84 17.03 -2.97
CA ARG A 101 2.63 17.44 -4.14
C ARG A 101 2.16 16.81 -5.44
N ILE A 102 1.76 15.52 -5.40
CA ILE A 102 1.23 14.85 -6.60
C ILE A 102 -0.15 15.42 -6.97
N ALA A 103 -1.00 15.78 -6.01
CA ALA A 103 -2.27 16.44 -6.29
C ALA A 103 -2.08 17.82 -6.96
N GLU A 104 -1.06 18.57 -6.57
CA GLU A 104 -0.69 19.80 -7.28
C GLU A 104 -0.31 19.52 -8.74
N LEU A 105 0.43 18.44 -9.01
CA LEU A 105 0.77 18.05 -10.40
C LEU A 105 -0.47 17.65 -11.21
N TYR A 106 -1.47 16.98 -10.60
CA TYR A 106 -2.76 16.73 -11.26
C TYR A 106 -3.47 18.02 -11.62
N LYS A 107 -3.46 19.02 -10.73
CA LYS A 107 -4.01 20.35 -11.02
C LYS A 107 -3.24 21.07 -12.13
N GLU A 108 -1.91 21.04 -12.09
CA GLU A 108 -1.05 21.59 -13.17
C GLU A 108 -1.32 20.91 -14.52
N ALA A 109 -1.66 19.63 -14.52
CA ALA A 109 -2.05 18.87 -15.71
C ALA A 109 -3.48 19.17 -16.21
N GLY A 110 -4.24 20.01 -15.53
CA GLY A 110 -5.58 20.45 -15.94
C GLY A 110 -6.74 19.69 -15.28
N LEU A 111 -6.49 18.91 -14.22
CA LEU A 111 -7.59 18.28 -13.48
C LEU A 111 -8.46 19.38 -12.82
N PRO A 112 -9.80 19.36 -13.00
CA PRO A 112 -10.68 20.35 -12.40
C PRO A 112 -10.61 20.38 -10.87
N ASP A 113 -10.77 21.57 -10.30
CA ASP A 113 -10.82 21.75 -8.84
C ASP A 113 -11.97 20.93 -8.23
N GLY A 114 -11.74 20.36 -7.06
CA GLY A 114 -12.73 19.53 -6.34
C GLY A 114 -12.76 18.06 -6.72
N VAL A 115 -12.07 17.63 -7.80
CA VAL A 115 -12.00 16.20 -8.16
C VAL A 115 -11.13 15.42 -7.18
N ILE A 116 -9.97 15.98 -6.80
CA ILE A 116 -9.10 15.43 -5.76
C ILE A 116 -9.03 16.44 -4.61
N ASN A 117 -9.33 15.97 -3.40
CA ASN A 117 -9.26 16.77 -2.18
C ASN A 117 -8.41 16.03 -1.15
N ILE A 118 -7.47 16.70 -0.50
CA ILE A 118 -6.62 16.09 0.51
C ILE A 118 -6.86 16.79 1.84
N VAL A 119 -7.06 15.98 2.87
CA VAL A 119 -7.21 16.45 4.24
C VAL A 119 -6.20 15.76 5.16
N THR A 120 -5.70 16.53 6.13
CA THR A 120 -4.94 16.02 7.26
C THR A 120 -5.81 16.15 8.50
N CYS A 121 -6.16 15.05 9.12
CA CYS A 121 -7.05 15.03 10.28
C CYS A 121 -6.70 13.84 11.17
N SER A 122 -7.22 13.88 12.39
CA SER A 122 -7.10 12.79 13.34
C SER A 122 -7.94 11.58 12.92
N ARG A 123 -7.68 10.44 13.57
CA ARG A 123 -8.49 9.24 13.39
C ARG A 123 -9.96 9.49 13.73
N HIS A 124 -10.24 10.25 14.79
CA HIS A 124 -11.60 10.53 15.23
C HIS A 124 -12.37 11.40 14.23
N GLU A 125 -11.70 12.40 13.65
CA GLU A 125 -12.32 13.26 12.65
C GLU A 125 -12.61 12.50 11.35
N ALA A 126 -11.77 11.54 11.01
CA ALA A 126 -11.95 10.69 9.81
C ALA A 126 -13.20 9.77 9.89
N GLU A 127 -13.75 9.53 11.09
CA GLU A 127 -14.98 8.74 11.26
C GLU A 127 -16.16 9.32 10.47
N ILE A 128 -16.17 10.64 10.22
CA ILE A 128 -17.22 11.28 9.44
C ILE A 128 -17.35 10.69 8.03
N PHE A 129 -16.27 10.21 7.42
CA PHE A 129 -16.33 9.59 6.09
C PHE A 129 -17.19 8.33 6.08
N LEU A 130 -17.22 7.60 7.19
CA LEU A 130 -17.91 6.33 7.30
C LEU A 130 -19.44 6.49 7.39
N SER A 131 -19.90 7.65 7.83
CA SER A 131 -21.34 7.93 8.03
C SER A 131 -21.91 9.04 7.13
N HIS A 132 -21.06 9.95 6.59
CA HIS A 132 -21.54 11.10 5.83
C HIS A 132 -22.37 10.66 4.59
N PRO A 133 -23.57 11.15 4.36
CA PRO A 133 -24.48 10.66 3.32
C PRO A 133 -23.96 10.88 1.88
N ASP A 134 -23.13 11.90 1.65
CA ASP A 134 -22.58 12.18 0.33
C ASP A 134 -21.41 11.25 -0.04
N VAL A 135 -20.72 10.67 0.92
CA VAL A 135 -19.67 9.68 0.68
C VAL A 135 -20.32 8.35 0.29
N LYS A 136 -20.09 7.88 -0.93
CA LYS A 136 -20.69 6.67 -1.48
C LYS A 136 -19.80 5.44 -1.35
N GLY A 137 -18.50 5.64 -1.20
CA GLY A 137 -17.56 4.55 -1.03
C GLY A 137 -16.33 4.93 -0.24
N ILE A 138 -15.73 3.93 0.40
CA ILE A 138 -14.50 4.06 1.18
C ILE A 138 -13.46 3.11 0.59
N THR A 139 -12.25 3.63 0.40
CA THR A 139 -11.06 2.82 0.12
C THR A 139 -10.04 3.03 1.24
N PHE A 140 -9.57 1.95 1.81
CA PHE A 140 -8.68 1.93 2.97
C PHE A 140 -7.52 0.97 2.76
N VAL A 141 -6.33 1.40 3.15
CA VAL A 141 -5.18 0.52 3.33
C VAL A 141 -4.58 0.81 4.71
N GLY A 142 -4.35 -0.23 5.51
CA GLY A 142 -3.78 -0.09 6.85
C GLY A 142 -3.93 -1.35 7.71
N SER A 143 -3.96 -1.18 9.05
CA SER A 143 -4.04 -2.32 9.98
C SER A 143 -5.38 -3.03 9.94
N THR A 144 -5.37 -4.33 10.20
CA THR A 144 -6.55 -5.19 10.17
C THR A 144 -7.64 -4.75 11.16
N SER A 145 -7.24 -4.32 12.35
CA SER A 145 -8.18 -3.86 13.37
C SER A 145 -8.95 -2.61 12.93
N VAL A 146 -8.26 -1.66 12.30
CA VAL A 146 -8.88 -0.45 11.74
C VAL A 146 -9.73 -0.77 10.51
N GLY A 147 -9.23 -1.65 9.63
CA GLY A 147 -9.94 -2.07 8.43
C GLY A 147 -11.27 -2.78 8.73
N LYS A 148 -11.30 -3.65 9.73
CA LYS A 148 -12.55 -4.28 10.20
C LYS A 148 -13.57 -3.26 10.69
N HIS A 149 -13.13 -2.28 11.49
CA HIS A 149 -13.99 -1.19 11.96
C HIS A 149 -14.56 -0.37 10.81
N ILE A 150 -13.68 0.08 9.90
CA ILE A 150 -14.08 0.86 8.71
C ILE A 150 -15.08 0.08 7.86
N TYR A 151 -14.79 -1.21 7.59
CA TYR A 151 -15.65 -2.06 6.79
C TYR A 151 -17.03 -2.18 7.41
N ALA A 152 -17.11 -2.54 8.69
CA ALA A 152 -18.38 -2.73 9.38
C ALA A 152 -19.19 -1.42 9.42
N THR A 153 -18.56 -0.31 9.81
CA THR A 153 -19.23 0.97 9.97
C THR A 153 -19.70 1.56 8.62
N ALA A 154 -18.86 1.55 7.61
CA ALA A 154 -19.23 2.09 6.30
C ALA A 154 -20.28 1.21 5.60
N ALA A 155 -20.17 -0.11 5.67
CA ALA A 155 -21.15 -1.02 5.09
C ALA A 155 -22.53 -0.88 5.78
N SER A 156 -22.59 -0.70 7.11
CA SER A 156 -23.86 -0.44 7.81
C SER A 156 -24.52 0.89 7.40
N ASN A 157 -23.74 1.82 6.84
CA ASN A 157 -24.24 3.07 6.25
C ASN A 157 -24.48 2.96 4.72
N GLY A 158 -24.56 1.76 4.16
CA GLY A 158 -24.89 1.50 2.76
C GLY A 158 -23.80 1.90 1.77
N LYS A 159 -22.53 2.05 2.20
CA LYS A 159 -21.42 2.46 1.34
C LYS A 159 -20.71 1.27 0.71
N ARG A 160 -20.11 1.50 -0.45
CA ARG A 160 -19.10 0.58 -1.00
C ARG A 160 -17.84 0.63 -0.16
N VAL A 161 -17.25 -0.53 0.14
CA VAL A 161 -16.03 -0.58 0.95
C VAL A 161 -15.00 -1.48 0.31
N GLN A 162 -13.78 -0.96 0.19
CA GLN A 162 -12.57 -1.71 -0.09
C GLN A 162 -11.60 -1.50 1.07
N ALA A 163 -11.27 -2.56 1.79
CA ALA A 163 -10.34 -2.52 2.90
C ALA A 163 -9.21 -3.52 2.65
N LEU A 164 -8.01 -3.02 2.37
CA LEU A 164 -6.79 -3.80 2.23
C LEU A 164 -6.02 -3.71 3.55
N CYS A 165 -5.88 -4.84 4.22
CA CYS A 165 -5.34 -4.92 5.56
C CYS A 165 -3.94 -5.55 5.57
N GLU A 166 -3.46 -5.87 6.78
CA GLU A 166 -2.16 -6.50 7.01
C GLU A 166 -2.04 -7.84 6.30
N ALA A 167 -0.81 -8.18 5.96
CA ALA A 167 -0.44 -9.44 5.36
C ALA A 167 0.71 -10.10 6.14
N LYS A 168 0.80 -11.43 6.03
CA LYS A 168 1.93 -12.23 6.50
C LYS A 168 2.34 -13.15 5.37
N ASN A 169 3.11 -12.59 4.43
CA ASN A 169 3.53 -13.30 3.23
C ASN A 169 4.56 -14.39 3.56
N HIS A 170 4.42 -15.54 2.93
CA HIS A 170 5.30 -16.69 3.12
C HIS A 170 5.97 -17.04 1.78
N ALA A 171 7.27 -17.35 1.82
CA ALA A 171 7.96 -18.01 0.74
C ALA A 171 8.18 -19.47 1.07
N LEU A 172 7.91 -20.36 0.12
CA LEU A 172 8.31 -21.75 0.18
C LEU A 172 9.63 -21.89 -0.58
N VAL A 173 10.67 -22.38 0.09
CA VAL A 173 12.00 -22.51 -0.48
C VAL A 173 12.33 -23.99 -0.59
N LEU A 174 12.43 -24.48 -1.83
CA LEU A 174 12.69 -25.87 -2.15
C LEU A 174 14.18 -26.12 -2.31
N GLU A 175 14.61 -27.37 -2.17
CA GLU A 175 16.02 -27.77 -2.14
C GLU A 175 16.80 -27.52 -3.44
N ASP A 176 16.11 -27.41 -4.57
CA ASP A 176 16.72 -27.10 -5.88
C ASP A 176 16.92 -25.62 -6.16
N THR A 177 16.66 -24.74 -5.15
CA THR A 177 16.75 -23.30 -5.31
C THR A 177 18.21 -22.81 -5.36
N PRO A 178 18.53 -21.79 -6.19
CA PRO A 178 19.85 -21.12 -6.15
C PRO A 178 19.98 -20.29 -4.86
N ILE A 179 20.74 -20.76 -3.88
CA ILE A 179 20.87 -20.17 -2.55
C ILE A 179 21.18 -18.66 -2.58
N GLU A 180 22.21 -18.25 -3.32
CA GLU A 180 22.63 -16.85 -3.38
C GLU A 180 21.57 -15.90 -3.92
N ARG A 181 20.85 -16.31 -4.96
CA ARG A 181 19.74 -15.53 -5.53
C ARG A 181 18.55 -15.47 -4.58
N THR A 182 18.25 -16.59 -3.95
CA THR A 182 17.12 -16.70 -3.02
C THR A 182 17.36 -15.87 -1.76
N ALA A 183 18.56 -15.95 -1.17
CA ALA A 183 18.95 -15.12 -0.04
C ALA A 183 18.88 -13.62 -0.38
N ALA A 184 19.36 -13.21 -1.57
CA ALA A 184 19.24 -11.82 -2.02
C ALA A 184 17.78 -11.38 -2.18
N GLY A 185 16.92 -12.24 -2.73
CA GLY A 185 15.49 -11.99 -2.86
C GLY A 185 14.79 -11.84 -1.51
N ILE A 186 15.09 -12.72 -0.56
CA ILE A 186 14.56 -12.67 0.80
C ILE A 186 14.99 -11.37 1.49
N ILE A 187 16.27 -10.99 1.44
CA ILE A 187 16.77 -9.76 2.03
C ILE A 187 16.04 -8.53 1.47
N ASN A 188 15.94 -8.43 0.15
CA ASN A 188 15.24 -7.30 -0.48
C ASN A 188 13.76 -7.25 -0.09
N ALA A 189 13.08 -8.39 -0.05
CA ALA A 189 11.67 -8.46 0.27
C ALA A 189 11.37 -8.25 1.76
N SER A 190 12.27 -8.70 2.66
CA SER A 190 12.07 -8.61 4.11
C SER A 190 12.50 -7.27 4.69
N PHE A 191 13.64 -6.73 4.26
CA PHE A 191 14.24 -5.51 4.83
C PHE A 191 13.91 -4.24 4.04
N GLY A 192 13.38 -4.36 2.83
CA GLY A 192 12.96 -3.21 2.04
C GLY A 192 11.95 -2.34 2.80
N CYS A 193 12.10 -1.02 2.72
CA CYS A 193 11.33 -0.04 3.50
C CYS A 193 11.34 -0.35 5.01
N ALA A 194 12.49 -0.79 5.53
CA ALA A 194 12.66 -1.23 6.93
C ALA A 194 11.62 -2.29 7.39
N GLY A 195 11.15 -3.14 6.48
CA GLY A 195 10.13 -4.16 6.75
C GLY A 195 8.69 -3.65 6.79
N GLU A 196 8.45 -2.35 6.52
CA GLU A 196 7.13 -1.72 6.64
C GLU A 196 6.26 -1.86 5.36
N ARG A 197 6.69 -2.65 4.38
CA ARG A 197 5.85 -2.96 3.21
C ARG A 197 4.74 -3.94 3.59
N CYS A 198 3.52 -3.72 3.11
CA CYS A 198 2.46 -4.73 3.16
C CYS A 198 2.85 -6.00 2.37
N MET A 199 3.70 -5.85 1.37
CA MET A 199 4.26 -6.92 0.53
C MET A 199 5.59 -7.47 1.08
N ALA A 200 6.02 -7.11 2.30
CA ALA A 200 7.22 -7.68 2.90
C ALA A 200 7.11 -9.21 3.03
N LEU A 201 8.26 -9.88 3.03
CA LEU A 201 8.36 -11.32 3.20
C LEU A 201 8.86 -11.65 4.61
N PRO A 202 7.99 -11.71 5.62
CA PRO A 202 8.40 -11.94 7.00
C PRO A 202 8.65 -13.41 7.34
N VAL A 203 8.28 -14.35 6.47
CA VAL A 203 8.42 -15.78 6.73
C VAL A 203 8.96 -16.51 5.49
N ALA A 204 10.04 -17.25 5.67
CA ALA A 204 10.50 -18.24 4.70
C ALA A 204 10.36 -19.66 5.31
N VAL A 205 9.62 -20.52 4.64
CA VAL A 205 9.50 -21.93 4.97
C VAL A 205 10.46 -22.69 4.08
N VAL A 206 11.51 -23.24 4.67
CA VAL A 206 12.66 -23.78 3.95
C VAL A 206 12.75 -25.27 4.16
N GLN A 207 13.04 -26.06 3.11
CA GLN A 207 13.37 -27.48 3.27
C GLN A 207 14.62 -27.65 4.14
N GLU A 208 14.58 -28.59 5.06
CA GLU A 208 15.61 -28.81 6.08
C GLU A 208 17.00 -29.04 5.48
N SER A 209 17.08 -29.72 4.34
CA SER A 209 18.35 -30.04 3.65
C SER A 209 19.19 -28.82 3.27
N ILE A 210 18.59 -27.65 3.09
CA ILE A 210 19.26 -26.41 2.70
C ILE A 210 19.09 -25.28 3.71
N ALA A 211 18.44 -25.52 4.84
CA ALA A 211 18.07 -24.47 5.80
C ALA A 211 19.28 -23.73 6.36
N ASP A 212 20.30 -24.46 6.83
CA ASP A 212 21.51 -23.84 7.41
C ASP A 212 22.30 -23.02 6.38
N GLU A 213 22.45 -23.54 5.17
CA GLU A 213 23.15 -22.84 4.09
C GLU A 213 22.44 -21.54 3.73
N LEU A 214 21.11 -21.60 3.59
CA LEU A 214 20.31 -20.41 3.28
C LEU A 214 20.34 -19.38 4.40
N VAL A 215 20.21 -19.80 5.67
CA VAL A 215 20.28 -18.91 6.83
C VAL A 215 21.63 -18.20 6.87
N ASN A 216 22.74 -18.92 6.68
CA ASN A 216 24.08 -18.32 6.63
C ASN A 216 24.18 -17.26 5.50
N ALA A 217 23.70 -17.57 4.31
CA ALA A 217 23.70 -16.63 3.18
C ALA A 217 22.84 -15.38 3.47
N ILE A 218 21.68 -15.55 4.10
CA ILE A 218 20.81 -14.43 4.52
C ILE A 218 21.53 -13.56 5.56
N VAL A 219 22.14 -14.14 6.59
CA VAL A 219 22.86 -13.43 7.64
C VAL A 219 24.00 -12.60 7.06
N GLU A 220 24.81 -13.17 6.18
CA GLU A 220 25.91 -12.42 5.55
C GLU A 220 25.41 -11.24 4.70
N LYS A 221 24.34 -11.42 3.94
CA LYS A 221 23.73 -10.32 3.17
C LYS A 221 23.10 -9.28 4.09
N ALA A 222 22.45 -9.68 5.19
CA ALA A 222 21.88 -8.77 6.17
C ALA A 222 22.95 -7.90 6.84
N LYS A 223 24.10 -8.49 7.25
CA LYS A 223 25.25 -7.76 7.79
C LYS A 223 25.82 -6.72 6.81
N ALA A 224 25.76 -7.00 5.52
CA ALA A 224 26.23 -6.11 4.47
C ALA A 224 25.28 -4.93 4.18
N LEU A 225 24.05 -4.94 4.71
CA LEU A 225 23.11 -3.86 4.52
C LEU A 225 23.59 -2.57 5.21
N LYS A 226 23.81 -1.53 4.41
CA LYS A 226 24.12 -0.20 4.93
C LYS A 226 22.82 0.46 5.39
N VAL A 227 22.64 0.57 6.70
CA VAL A 227 21.54 1.34 7.29
C VAL A 227 21.93 2.80 7.35
N GLY A 228 21.09 3.68 6.86
CA GLY A 228 21.42 5.10 6.83
C GLY A 228 20.25 5.99 6.35
N PRO A 229 20.49 7.31 6.32
CA PRO A 229 19.46 8.26 5.94
C PRO A 229 19.11 8.13 4.46
N ALA A 230 17.84 8.37 4.14
CA ALA A 230 17.29 8.24 2.79
C ALA A 230 17.95 9.12 1.72
N TYR A 231 18.51 10.26 2.10
CA TYR A 231 19.22 11.16 1.19
C TYR A 231 20.63 10.69 0.82
N ASP A 232 21.20 9.74 1.57
CA ASP A 232 22.43 9.03 1.18
C ASP A 232 22.05 7.90 0.22
N LYS A 233 22.31 8.09 -1.07
CA LYS A 233 21.99 7.12 -2.12
C LYS A 233 22.71 5.78 -1.96
N THR A 234 23.70 5.68 -1.06
CA THR A 234 24.40 4.44 -0.75
C THR A 234 23.72 3.64 0.38
N SER A 235 22.71 4.22 1.05
CA SER A 235 21.93 3.51 2.05
C SER A 235 21.06 2.44 1.40
N GLY A 236 21.18 1.20 1.88
CA GLY A 236 20.37 0.05 1.45
C GLY A 236 19.06 -0.08 2.23
N MET A 237 19.00 0.48 3.43
CA MET A 237 17.82 0.48 4.29
C MET A 237 17.74 1.79 5.07
N GLY A 238 16.55 2.39 5.15
CA GLY A 238 16.25 3.56 5.97
C GLY A 238 15.78 3.19 7.39
N PRO A 239 15.42 4.19 8.21
CA PRO A 239 14.81 3.96 9.51
C PRO A 239 13.36 3.51 9.36
N VAL A 240 12.80 2.92 10.42
CA VAL A 240 11.34 2.79 10.59
C VAL A 240 10.70 4.16 10.82
N ILE A 241 9.38 4.26 10.62
CA ILE A 241 8.66 5.53 10.57
C ILE A 241 8.79 6.41 11.82
N ASN A 242 8.91 5.81 13.01
CA ASN A 242 9.06 6.55 14.26
C ASN A 242 9.57 5.68 15.41
N ALA A 243 9.93 6.32 16.54
CA ALA A 243 10.46 5.64 17.72
C ALA A 243 9.48 4.63 18.34
N LYS A 244 8.19 4.93 18.37
CA LYS A 244 7.16 4.02 18.90
C LYS A 244 7.06 2.74 18.08
N HIS A 245 7.17 2.86 16.75
CA HIS A 245 7.17 1.68 15.87
C HIS A 245 8.45 0.85 16.07
N LYS A 246 9.61 1.50 16.21
CA LYS A 246 10.87 0.83 16.57
C LYS A 246 10.72 0.02 17.85
N GLU A 247 10.17 0.61 18.90
CA GLU A 247 9.92 -0.08 20.17
C GLU A 247 9.00 -1.30 19.99
N SER A 248 7.93 -1.15 19.21
CA SER A 248 7.03 -2.25 18.90
C SER A 248 7.76 -3.40 18.18
N VAL A 249 8.61 -3.10 17.20
CA VAL A 249 9.41 -4.13 16.50
C VAL A 249 10.33 -4.87 17.46
N ILE A 250 11.06 -4.14 18.32
CA ILE A 250 11.94 -4.73 19.33
C ILE A 250 11.16 -5.64 20.29
N ASN A 251 10.00 -5.21 20.75
CA ASN A 251 9.15 -6.00 21.64
C ASN A 251 8.68 -7.30 20.99
N TRP A 252 8.34 -7.27 19.69
CA TRP A 252 7.96 -8.50 18.97
C TRP A 252 9.15 -9.46 18.77
N ILE A 253 10.35 -8.94 18.53
CA ILE A 253 11.59 -9.76 18.47
C ILE A 253 11.82 -10.44 19.81
N ASN A 254 11.77 -9.69 20.92
CA ASN A 254 11.96 -10.21 22.27
C ASN A 254 10.91 -11.30 22.59
N LYS A 255 9.67 -11.06 22.22
CA LYS A 255 8.59 -12.04 22.39
C LYS A 255 8.86 -13.33 21.61
N GLY A 256 9.37 -13.21 20.38
CA GLY A 256 9.77 -14.41 19.61
C GLY A 256 10.86 -15.21 20.30
N ILE A 257 11.86 -14.54 20.90
CA ILE A 257 12.92 -15.20 21.67
C ILE A 257 12.34 -15.88 22.91
N GLU A 258 11.45 -15.23 23.65
CA GLU A 258 10.75 -15.79 24.82
C GLU A 258 9.92 -17.05 24.46
N GLU A 259 9.37 -17.10 23.26
CA GLU A 259 8.60 -18.23 22.72
C GLU A 259 9.49 -19.34 22.12
N GLY A 260 10.83 -19.20 22.19
CA GLY A 260 11.80 -20.21 21.79
C GLY A 260 12.41 -20.02 20.41
N ALA A 261 12.20 -18.90 19.75
CA ALA A 261 12.88 -18.60 18.49
C ALA A 261 14.36 -18.30 18.72
N GLN A 262 15.21 -18.77 17.82
CA GLN A 262 16.64 -18.47 17.84
C GLN A 262 16.91 -17.16 17.10
N LEU A 263 17.49 -16.18 17.80
CA LEU A 263 18.00 -14.95 17.17
C LEU A 263 19.37 -15.25 16.55
N VAL A 264 19.49 -15.07 15.23
CA VAL A 264 20.74 -15.39 14.50
C VAL A 264 21.54 -14.14 14.08
N LEU A 265 20.96 -12.92 14.22
CA LEU A 265 21.60 -11.64 13.90
C LEU A 265 21.00 -10.52 14.76
#